data_528067d49ac808e151daef9d85489785
#
_entry.id   528067d49ac808e151daef9d85489785
#
_cell.length_a   1.000
_cell.length_b   1.000
_cell.length_c   1.000
_cell.angle_alpha   90.00
_cell.angle_beta   90.00
_cell.angle_gamma   90.00
#
_symmetry.space_group_name_H-M   'P 1'
#
loop_
_entity.id
_entity.type
_entity.pdbx_description
1 polymer ?
#
loop_
_entity_poly.entity_id
_entity_poly.type
_entity_poly.pdbx_seq_one_letter_code
_entity_poly.pdbx_strand_id
1 'polypeptide(L)' 'MLKLEWTDAAAALPDDDTLVLVALHDGEVWPGFRAAGTWRFADAMPIKSERVTHWMHLPPAPAAL' A
#
# COMPACT_ATOMS: atom_id res chain seq x y z
N MET A 1 2.86 3.57 21.61
CA MET A 1 3.73 2.92 20.60
C MET A 1 2.95 2.67 19.32
N LEU A 2 3.52 3.03 18.17
CA LEU A 2 2.88 2.79 16.90
C LEU A 2 2.97 1.29 16.57
N LYS A 3 1.84 0.70 16.25
CA LYS A 3 1.78 -0.71 15.87
C LYS A 3 1.62 -0.80 14.36
N LEU A 4 2.57 -1.44 13.69
CA LEU A 4 2.52 -1.62 12.24
C LEU A 4 1.84 -2.95 11.95
N GLU A 5 0.72 -2.90 11.23
CA GLU A 5 -0.02 -4.10 10.88
C GLU A 5 -0.16 -4.18 9.38
N TRP A 6 0.57 -5.11 8.78
CA TRP A 6 0.46 -5.37 7.36
C TRP A 6 -0.73 -6.28 7.08
N THR A 7 -1.47 -5.97 6.02
CA THR A 7 -2.56 -6.79 5.54
C THR A 7 -2.07 -7.58 4.33
N ASP A 8 -2.31 -8.90 4.34
CA ASP A 8 -1.99 -9.73 3.18
C ASP A 8 -2.89 -9.32 2.01
N ALA A 9 -2.27 -8.98 0.89
CA ALA A 9 -3.01 -8.52 -0.28
C ALA A 9 -3.92 -9.60 -0.88
N ALA A 10 -3.66 -10.87 -0.58
CA ALA A 10 -4.53 -11.96 -1.01
C ALA A 10 -5.76 -12.10 -0.11
N ALA A 11 -5.70 -11.57 1.12
CA ALA A 11 -6.81 -11.69 2.06
C ALA A 11 -7.77 -10.51 1.98
N ALA A 12 -7.27 -9.30 1.75
CA ALA A 12 -8.08 -8.10 1.68
C ALA A 12 -7.37 -7.04 0.85
N LEU A 13 -8.13 -6.13 0.28
CA LEU A 13 -7.62 -5.05 -0.55
C LEU A 13 -8.06 -3.71 0.03
N PRO A 14 -7.26 -2.65 -0.15
CA PRO A 14 -7.70 -1.31 0.26
C PRO A 14 -8.77 -0.79 -0.69
N ASP A 15 -9.48 0.24 -0.25
CA ASP A 15 -10.42 0.95 -1.11
C ASP A 15 -9.66 1.58 -2.28
N ASP A 16 -10.32 1.65 -3.43
CA ASP A 16 -9.74 2.27 -4.61
C ASP A 16 -9.38 3.74 -4.33
N ASP A 17 -8.33 4.18 -4.96
CA ASP A 17 -7.86 5.58 -4.93
C ASP A 17 -7.47 6.06 -3.52
N THR A 18 -7.15 5.12 -2.62
CA THR A 18 -6.63 5.43 -1.29
C THR A 18 -5.13 5.16 -1.29
N LEU A 19 -4.33 6.16 -0.97
CA LEU A 19 -2.88 5.99 -0.90
C LEU A 19 -2.52 5.16 0.33
N VAL A 20 -1.74 4.10 0.11
CA VAL A 20 -1.31 3.17 1.16
C VAL A 20 0.17 2.86 0.96
N LEU A 21 0.78 2.18 1.93
CA LEU A 21 2.10 1.60 1.74
C LEU A 21 1.93 0.22 1.13
N VAL A 22 2.74 -0.07 0.13
CA VAL A 22 2.70 -1.34 -0.60
C VAL A 22 4.03 -2.06 -0.38
N ALA A 23 3.98 -3.29 0.11
CA ALA A 23 5.16 -4.12 0.29
C ALA A 23 5.31 -5.06 -0.90
N LEU A 24 6.49 -5.09 -1.48
CA LEU A 24 6.80 -5.93 -2.63
C LEU A 24 7.57 -7.17 -2.20
N HIS A 25 7.53 -8.22 -3.03
CA HIS A 25 8.14 -9.50 -2.70
C HIS A 25 9.65 -9.43 -2.53
N ASP A 26 10.30 -8.39 -3.03
CA ASP A 26 11.75 -8.20 -2.88
C ASP A 26 12.11 -7.43 -1.59
N GLY A 27 11.12 -7.13 -0.75
CA GLY A 27 11.34 -6.43 0.51
C GLY A 27 11.23 -4.92 0.42
N GLU A 28 10.98 -4.36 -0.76
CA GLU A 28 10.80 -2.92 -0.90
C GLU A 28 9.42 -2.49 -0.46
N VAL A 29 9.32 -1.27 0.05
CA VAL A 29 8.06 -0.66 0.47
C VAL A 29 7.94 0.69 -0.22
N TRP A 30 6.81 0.89 -0.90
CA TRP A 30 6.55 2.11 -1.66
C TRP A 30 5.14 2.62 -1.40
N PRO A 31 4.93 3.93 -1.45
CA PRO A 31 3.56 4.44 -1.46
C PRO A 31 2.88 4.08 -2.78
N GLY A 32 1.61 3.71 -2.69
CA GLY A 32 0.85 3.33 -3.87
C GLY A 32 -0.63 3.25 -3.58
N PHE A 33 -1.39 2.81 -4.58
CA PHE A 33 -2.84 2.72 -4.45
C PHE A 33 -3.38 1.68 -5.42
N ARG A 34 -4.65 1.29 -5.22
CA ARG A 34 -5.35 0.46 -6.19
C ARG A 34 -6.36 1.33 -6.93
N ALA A 35 -6.50 1.07 -8.23
CA ALA A 35 -7.51 1.72 -9.04
C ALA A 35 -7.92 0.76 -10.15
N ALA A 36 -9.22 0.52 -10.29
CA ALA A 36 -9.77 -0.32 -11.38
C ALA A 36 -9.09 -1.70 -11.44
N GLY A 37 -8.85 -2.31 -10.29
CA GLY A 37 -8.28 -3.66 -10.23
C GLY A 37 -6.78 -3.75 -10.45
N THR A 38 -6.08 -2.61 -10.49
CA THR A 38 -4.64 -2.57 -10.73
C THR A 38 -3.93 -1.86 -9.59
N TRP A 39 -2.82 -2.44 -9.11
CA TRP A 39 -1.93 -1.75 -8.20
C TRP A 39 -1.10 -0.72 -8.97
N ARG A 40 -0.89 0.47 -8.39
CA ARG A 40 -0.08 1.52 -8.99
C ARG A 40 0.80 2.17 -7.94
N PHE A 41 2.00 2.58 -8.35
CA PHE A 41 2.84 3.46 -7.53
C PHE A 41 2.17 4.83 -7.40
N ALA A 42 2.65 5.65 -6.46
CA ALA A 42 2.07 6.98 -6.23
C ALA A 42 2.11 7.88 -7.48
N ASP A 43 3.06 7.63 -8.38
CA ASP A 43 3.15 8.35 -9.66
C ASP A 43 2.25 7.77 -10.74
N ALA A 44 1.36 6.86 -10.37
CA ALA A 44 0.40 6.17 -11.23
C ALA A 44 1.00 5.12 -12.17
N MET A 45 2.29 4.82 -12.04
CA MET A 45 2.89 3.73 -12.82
C MET A 45 2.37 2.38 -12.32
N PRO A 46 1.99 1.47 -13.22
CA PRO A 46 1.43 0.18 -12.79
C PRO A 46 2.45 -0.70 -12.10
N ILE A 47 1.97 -1.50 -11.14
CA ILE A 47 2.74 -2.52 -10.46
C ILE A 47 2.10 -3.86 -10.79
N LYS A 48 2.90 -4.84 -11.23
CA LYS A 48 2.37 -6.19 -11.47
C LYS A 48 1.85 -6.75 -10.14
N SER A 49 0.62 -7.27 -10.15
CA SER A 49 -0.04 -7.71 -8.91
C SER A 49 0.73 -8.81 -8.20
N GLU A 50 1.44 -9.68 -8.92
CA GLU A 50 2.24 -10.74 -8.30
C GLU A 50 3.45 -10.20 -7.52
N ARG A 51 3.83 -8.95 -7.71
CA ARG A 51 4.89 -8.34 -6.92
C ARG A 51 4.41 -7.86 -5.56
N VAL A 52 3.11 -7.58 -5.41
CA VAL A 52 2.55 -7.03 -4.18
C VAL A 52 2.20 -8.15 -3.22
N THR A 53 2.78 -8.14 -2.02
CA THR A 53 2.51 -9.16 -1.01
C THR A 53 1.59 -8.65 0.09
N HIS A 54 1.82 -7.42 0.54
CA HIS A 54 1.09 -6.83 1.67
C HIS A 54 0.91 -5.34 1.44
N TRP A 55 0.00 -4.77 2.21
CA TRP A 55 -0.21 -3.32 2.21
C TRP A 55 -0.62 -2.88 3.61
N MET A 56 -0.48 -1.61 3.91
CA MET A 56 -0.99 -1.03 5.15
C MET A 56 -1.32 0.44 4.93
N HIS A 57 -2.22 0.95 5.76
CA HIS A 57 -2.54 2.38 5.72
C HIS A 57 -1.31 3.20 6.11
N LEU A 58 -1.20 4.39 5.52
CA LEU A 58 -0.16 5.30 5.91
C LEU A 58 -0.37 5.71 7.36
N PRO A 59 0.71 5.88 8.13
CA PRO A 59 0.56 6.41 9.48
C PRO A 59 0.01 7.85 9.41
N PRO A 60 -0.76 8.27 10.43
CA PRO A 60 -1.23 9.64 10.45
C PRO A 60 -0.05 10.60 10.60
N ALA A 61 -0.22 11.80 10.06
CA ALA A 61 0.79 12.84 10.25
C ALA A 61 0.95 13.15 11.73
N PRO A 62 2.15 13.54 12.17
CA PRO A 62 2.30 13.99 13.55
C PRO A 62 1.42 15.20 13.80
N ALA A 63 0.98 15.36 15.05
CA ALA A 63 0.12 16.48 15.41
C ALA A 63 0.85 17.79 15.14
N ALA A 64 0.13 18.75 14.53
CA ALA A 64 0.66 20.08 14.35
C ALA A 64 0.69 20.80 15.70
N LEU A 65 1.76 21.48 15.96
CA LEU A 65 1.93 22.25 17.20
C LEU A 65 1.82 23.73 16.93
#